data_256e85bfa53bd67892dc6bf80a14ad56
#
_entry.id   256e85bfa53bd67892dc6bf80a14ad56
#
_cell.length_a   1.000
_cell.length_b   1.000
_cell.length_c   1.000
_cell.angle_alpha   90.00
_cell.angle_beta   90.00
_cell.angle_gamma   90.00
#
_symmetry.space_group_name_H-M   'P 1'
#
loop_
_entity.id
_entity.type
_entity.pdbx_description
1 polymer ?
#
loop_
_entity_poly.entity_id
_entity_poly.type
_entity_poly.pdbx_seq_one_letter_code
_entity_poly.pdbx_strand_id
1 'polypeptide(L)'
;MDQAVAVNDRLRPGLYESVVDRSLRGRLDSVLDAVVDVAGVDPAEHTHVLTRHVTAALRRRLEAERDPVRKLDVANDVLAFIESNTADVEPPLRELHAVRREAAPGEVVRYSTRPKTPLNDASLLTNAHGEPSLASELKAEIDSADTVDLLCAFVMWRGLRLLEEPLRTAAAAGVPIRVITTTYIGGTEREALDRLVRDFGADVRVQYNAAR
;
A
#
# COMPACT_ATOMS: atom_id res chain seq x y z
N MET A 1 5.04 38.97 3.10
CA MET A 1 5.79 38.23 2.04
C MET A 1 5.96 36.81 2.57
N ASP A 2 4.99 36.00 2.28
CA ASP A 2 4.89 34.61 2.75
C ASP A 2 5.40 33.71 1.63
N GLN A 3 6.64 33.20 1.78
CA GLN A 3 7.15 32.16 0.90
C GLN A 3 6.53 30.83 1.38
N ALA A 4 5.37 30.50 0.80
CA ALA A 4 4.84 29.16 0.89
C ALA A 4 5.90 28.18 0.37
N VAL A 5 6.40 27.34 1.24
CA VAL A 5 7.26 26.20 0.92
C VAL A 5 6.51 25.37 -0.12
N ALA A 6 6.99 25.39 -1.34
CA ALA A 6 6.51 24.48 -2.39
C ALA A 6 6.91 23.06 -1.98
N VAL A 7 6.04 22.38 -1.27
CA VAL A 7 6.11 20.94 -1.07
C VAL A 7 6.14 20.33 -2.46
N ASN A 8 7.14 19.51 -2.72
CA ASN A 8 7.36 18.83 -3.99
C ASN A 8 6.13 17.95 -4.32
N ASP A 9 5.15 18.52 -5.00
CA ASP A 9 3.80 17.99 -5.21
C ASP A 9 3.74 16.99 -6.39
N ARG A 10 4.91 16.51 -6.85
CA ARG A 10 5.00 15.52 -7.92
C ARG A 10 4.61 14.14 -7.42
N LEU A 11 3.76 13.47 -8.19
CA LEU A 11 3.45 12.07 -7.98
C LEU A 11 4.71 11.24 -8.17
N ARG A 12 5.01 10.41 -7.17
CA ARG A 12 6.14 9.47 -7.25
C ARG A 12 5.72 8.21 -7.98
N PRO A 13 6.62 7.51 -8.68
CA PRO A 13 6.32 6.18 -9.19
C PRO A 13 5.88 5.24 -8.05
N GLY A 14 4.76 4.54 -8.24
CA GLY A 14 4.19 3.66 -7.22
C GLY A 14 2.79 3.19 -7.57
N LEU A 15 2.24 2.33 -6.72
CA LEU A 15 0.83 1.96 -6.77
C LEU A 15 -0.01 2.95 -5.95
N TYR A 16 -1.17 3.25 -6.47
CA TYR A 16 -2.11 4.18 -5.85
C TYR A 16 -3.50 3.55 -5.77
N GLU A 17 -4.24 3.98 -4.79
CA GLU A 17 -5.65 3.66 -4.60
C GLU A 17 -6.40 4.95 -4.22
N SER A 18 -6.37 5.88 -5.19
CA SER A 18 -6.87 7.25 -4.98
C SER A 18 -7.92 7.59 -6.02
N VAL A 19 -9.05 8.09 -5.57
CA VAL A 19 -10.06 8.64 -6.46
C VAL A 19 -9.48 9.86 -7.19
N VAL A 20 -9.67 9.91 -8.50
CA VAL A 20 -9.22 11.05 -9.31
C VAL A 20 -10.20 12.20 -9.13
N ASP A 21 -9.90 13.06 -8.16
CA ASP A 21 -10.56 14.34 -7.98
C ASP A 21 -9.92 15.44 -8.85
N ARG A 22 -10.45 16.66 -8.79
CA ARG A 22 -9.93 17.80 -9.57
C ARG A 22 -8.46 18.12 -9.23
N SER A 23 -8.07 18.03 -7.96
CA SER A 23 -6.70 18.28 -7.51
C SER A 23 -5.72 17.24 -8.06
N LEU A 24 -6.08 15.94 -7.92
CA LEU A 24 -5.25 14.86 -8.44
C LEU A 24 -5.17 14.91 -9.97
N ARG A 25 -6.26 15.25 -10.66
CA ARG A 25 -6.24 15.43 -12.12
C ARG A 25 -5.22 16.47 -12.54
N GLY A 26 -5.22 17.67 -11.92
CA GLY A 26 -4.23 18.70 -12.23
C GLY A 26 -2.79 18.26 -11.99
N ARG A 27 -2.57 17.40 -11.00
CA ARG A 27 -1.24 16.81 -10.76
C ARG A 27 -0.87 15.75 -11.81
N LEU A 28 -1.83 14.94 -12.25
CA LEU A 28 -1.64 13.96 -13.32
C LEU A 28 -1.31 14.63 -14.64
N ASP A 29 -1.96 15.76 -14.98
CA ASP A 29 -1.70 16.52 -16.19
C ASP A 29 -0.27 17.11 -16.22
N SER A 30 0.38 17.25 -15.07
CA SER A 30 1.77 17.69 -14.94
C SER A 30 2.82 16.58 -15.01
N VAL A 31 2.40 15.32 -15.12
CA VAL A 31 3.30 14.16 -15.24
C VAL A 31 3.70 13.99 -16.71
N LEU A 32 4.94 14.33 -17.05
CA LEU A 32 5.45 14.30 -18.43
C LEU A 32 6.33 13.08 -18.73
N ASP A 33 6.85 12.41 -17.68
CA ASP A 33 7.91 11.39 -17.77
C ASP A 33 7.50 10.06 -17.13
N ALA A 34 6.19 9.79 -17.02
CA ALA A 34 5.67 8.56 -16.47
C ALA A 34 4.39 8.10 -17.19
N VAL A 35 4.18 6.80 -17.23
CA VAL A 35 2.93 6.18 -17.68
C VAL A 35 1.95 6.16 -16.51
N VAL A 36 0.79 6.76 -16.70
CA VAL A 36 -0.29 6.83 -15.72
C VAL A 36 -1.37 5.82 -16.08
N ASP A 37 -1.71 4.95 -15.14
CA ASP A 37 -2.77 3.96 -15.27
C ASP A 37 -3.97 4.40 -14.43
N VAL A 38 -5.06 4.77 -15.09
CA VAL A 38 -6.33 5.17 -14.48
C VAL A 38 -7.44 4.30 -15.02
N ALA A 39 -8.13 3.59 -14.15
CA ALA A 39 -9.23 2.71 -14.50
C ALA A 39 -10.58 3.27 -14.04
N GLY A 40 -11.66 2.85 -14.71
CA GLY A 40 -13.02 3.06 -14.22
C GLY A 40 -13.29 2.17 -13.01
N VAL A 41 -14.03 2.69 -12.04
CA VAL A 41 -14.50 1.91 -10.88
C VAL A 41 -15.81 1.19 -11.26
N ASP A 42 -15.94 -0.09 -10.88
CA ASP A 42 -17.18 -0.81 -11.06
C ASP A 42 -18.32 -0.11 -10.29
N PRO A 43 -19.51 0.10 -10.91
CA PRO A 43 -20.64 0.72 -10.23
C PRO A 43 -21.04 0.05 -8.90
N ALA A 44 -20.84 -1.26 -8.76
CA ALA A 44 -21.08 -1.97 -7.51
C ALA A 44 -20.15 -1.51 -6.36
N GLU A 45 -18.94 -1.04 -6.69
CA GLU A 45 -17.93 -0.58 -5.74
C GLU A 45 -17.99 0.93 -5.45
N HIS A 46 -18.78 1.71 -6.19
CA HIS A 46 -18.83 3.17 -6.06
C HIS A 46 -19.04 3.62 -4.61
N THR A 47 -20.02 3.03 -3.91
CA THR A 47 -20.30 3.41 -2.51
C THR A 47 -19.08 3.20 -1.63
N HIS A 48 -18.41 2.06 -1.76
CA HIS A 48 -17.23 1.73 -0.95
C HIS A 48 -16.08 2.69 -1.24
N VAL A 49 -15.74 2.88 -2.50
CA VAL A 49 -14.63 3.75 -2.95
C VAL A 49 -14.86 5.20 -2.53
N LEU A 50 -16.08 5.73 -2.72
CA LEU A 50 -16.42 7.09 -2.32
C LEU A 50 -16.40 7.28 -0.81
N THR A 51 -16.96 6.35 -0.05
CA THR A 51 -16.93 6.39 1.42
C THR A 51 -15.50 6.43 1.93
N ARG A 52 -14.62 5.57 1.40
CA ARG A 52 -13.19 5.54 1.75
C ARG A 52 -12.51 6.87 1.45
N HIS A 53 -12.75 7.44 0.26
CA HIS A 53 -12.18 8.73 -0.15
C HIS A 53 -12.59 9.88 0.77
N VAL A 54 -13.88 9.99 1.07
CA VAL A 54 -14.43 11.03 1.97
C VAL A 54 -13.90 10.84 3.39
N THR A 55 -13.90 9.61 3.90
CA THR A 55 -13.38 9.30 5.24
C THR A 55 -11.91 9.66 5.37
N ALA A 56 -11.09 9.35 4.36
CA ALA A 56 -9.67 9.71 4.36
C ALA A 56 -9.47 11.24 4.34
N ALA A 57 -10.26 11.98 3.58
CA ALA A 57 -10.21 13.44 3.56
C ALA A 57 -10.62 14.05 4.90
N LEU A 58 -11.71 13.56 5.48
CA LEU A 58 -12.18 13.98 6.80
C LEU A 58 -11.15 13.68 7.89
N ARG A 59 -10.56 12.48 7.87
CA ARG A 59 -9.50 12.10 8.82
C ARG A 59 -8.34 13.08 8.76
N ARG A 60 -7.78 13.35 7.57
CA ARG A 60 -6.69 14.34 7.41
C ARG A 60 -7.07 15.72 7.95
N ARG A 61 -8.29 16.18 7.69
CA ARG A 61 -8.77 17.49 8.19
C ARG A 61 -8.86 17.52 9.71
N LEU A 62 -9.38 16.46 10.33
CA LEU A 62 -9.49 16.31 11.78
C LEU A 62 -8.11 16.15 12.45
N GLU A 63 -7.17 15.44 11.83
CA GLU A 63 -5.80 15.30 12.34
C GLU A 63 -5.04 16.62 12.29
N ALA A 64 -5.26 17.43 11.25
CA ALA A 64 -4.64 18.75 11.13
C ALA A 64 -5.18 19.78 12.15
N GLU A 65 -6.41 19.60 12.63
CA GLU A 65 -7.00 20.46 13.64
C GLU A 65 -6.51 20.07 15.05
N ARG A 66 -6.05 21.03 15.83
CA ARG A 66 -5.52 20.81 17.19
C ARG A 66 -6.55 21.06 18.28
N ASP A 67 -7.52 21.93 18.00
CA ASP A 67 -8.55 22.30 18.96
C ASP A 67 -9.68 21.25 18.95
N PRO A 68 -9.96 20.59 20.10
CA PRO A 68 -11.04 19.60 20.20
C PRO A 68 -12.42 20.15 19.84
N VAL A 69 -12.71 21.41 20.19
CA VAL A 69 -14.00 22.05 19.88
C VAL A 69 -14.14 22.23 18.38
N ARG A 70 -13.10 22.73 17.71
CA ARG A 70 -13.09 22.91 16.25
C ARG A 70 -13.14 21.57 15.50
N LYS A 71 -12.63 20.49 16.07
CA LYS A 71 -12.83 19.14 15.49
C LYS A 71 -14.30 18.76 15.44
N LEU A 72 -15.04 19.06 16.51
CA LEU A 72 -16.50 18.82 16.55
C LEU A 72 -17.23 19.68 15.53
N ASP A 73 -16.86 20.96 15.40
CA ASP A 73 -17.44 21.86 14.41
C ASP A 73 -17.24 21.31 12.99
N VAL A 74 -16.01 20.90 12.65
CA VAL A 74 -15.70 20.30 11.34
C VAL A 74 -16.52 19.03 11.08
N ALA A 75 -16.69 18.16 12.09
CA ALA A 75 -17.48 16.96 11.93
C ALA A 75 -18.97 17.28 11.71
N ASN A 76 -19.50 18.23 12.46
CA ASN A 76 -20.90 18.67 12.36
C ASN A 76 -21.19 19.36 11.02
N ASP A 77 -20.26 20.20 10.53
CA ASP A 77 -20.37 20.83 9.22
C ASP A 77 -20.45 19.79 8.11
N VAL A 78 -19.62 18.74 8.19
CA VAL A 78 -19.64 17.63 7.22
C VAL A 78 -20.96 16.85 7.29
N LEU A 79 -21.45 16.56 8.49
CA LEU A 79 -22.74 15.87 8.67
C LEU A 79 -23.90 16.69 8.12
N ALA A 80 -23.94 17.99 8.41
CA ALA A 80 -24.94 18.90 7.86
C ALA A 80 -24.88 19.00 6.33
N PHE A 81 -23.68 18.92 5.77
CA PHE A 81 -23.46 18.93 4.32
C PHE A 81 -23.91 17.63 3.65
N ILE A 82 -23.65 16.47 4.27
CA ILE A 82 -24.07 15.16 3.71
C ILE A 82 -25.59 15.07 3.54
N GLU A 83 -26.35 15.73 4.38
CA GLU A 83 -27.83 15.78 4.28
C GLU A 83 -28.32 16.70 3.15
N SER A 84 -27.47 17.58 2.58
CA SER A 84 -27.93 18.66 1.69
C SER A 84 -27.22 18.86 0.35
N ASN A 85 -26.00 18.36 0.08
CA ASN A 85 -25.38 18.53 -1.27
C ASN A 85 -24.13 17.71 -1.52
N THR A 86 -23.90 17.34 -2.79
CA THR A 86 -22.82 16.45 -3.24
C THR A 86 -21.60 17.20 -3.78
N ALA A 87 -20.41 16.72 -3.43
CA ALA A 87 -19.11 17.29 -3.72
C ALA A 87 -18.45 16.80 -5.02
N ASP A 88 -17.41 17.40 -5.39
CA ASP A 88 -16.44 17.51 -6.48
C ASP A 88 -15.89 16.25 -7.18
N VAL A 89 -16.49 15.08 -7.06
CA VAL A 89 -16.11 13.91 -7.85
C VAL A 89 -16.79 13.97 -9.21
N GLU A 90 -15.97 14.13 -10.27
CA GLU A 90 -16.49 14.21 -11.64
C GLU A 90 -16.82 12.82 -12.21
N PRO A 91 -17.94 12.68 -12.94
CA PRO A 91 -18.21 11.43 -13.66
C PRO A 91 -17.31 11.28 -14.91
N PRO A 92 -16.95 10.06 -15.33
CA PRO A 92 -17.19 8.82 -14.61
C PRO A 92 -16.28 8.69 -13.39
N LEU A 93 -16.75 7.99 -12.34
CA LEU A 93 -15.91 7.71 -11.17
C LEU A 93 -14.68 6.91 -11.60
N ARG A 94 -13.50 7.40 -11.26
CA ARG A 94 -12.21 6.81 -11.61
C ARG A 94 -11.28 6.75 -10.42
N GLU A 95 -10.46 5.71 -10.38
CA GLU A 95 -9.46 5.50 -9.37
C GLU A 95 -8.06 5.45 -10.01
N LEU A 96 -7.09 6.13 -9.41
CA LEU A 96 -5.70 6.02 -9.81
C LEU A 96 -5.12 4.72 -9.27
N HIS A 97 -4.68 3.83 -10.15
CA HIS A 97 -4.09 2.55 -9.80
C HIS A 97 -2.57 2.56 -9.74
N ALA A 98 -1.91 3.24 -10.67
CA ALA A 98 -0.46 3.29 -10.70
C ALA A 98 0.07 4.53 -11.44
N VAL A 99 1.26 4.96 -11.05
CA VAL A 99 2.11 5.84 -11.84
C VAL A 99 3.42 5.10 -12.09
N ARG A 100 3.73 4.85 -13.36
CA ARG A 100 4.93 4.12 -13.77
C ARG A 100 5.82 5.03 -14.59
N ARG A 101 7.10 5.02 -14.26
CA ARG A 101 8.13 5.63 -15.13
C ARG A 101 8.39 4.67 -16.29
N GLU A 102 8.64 5.20 -17.49
CA GLU A 102 9.17 4.36 -18.56
C GLU A 102 10.51 3.77 -18.14
N ALA A 103 10.63 2.44 -18.22
CA ALA A 103 11.84 1.75 -17.86
C ALA A 103 12.92 1.99 -18.92
N ALA A 104 14.14 2.30 -18.48
CA ALA A 104 15.29 2.28 -19.36
C ALA A 104 15.60 0.84 -19.82
N PRO A 105 16.23 0.63 -20.99
CA PRO A 105 16.63 -0.71 -21.42
C PRO A 105 17.46 -1.42 -20.34
N GLY A 106 16.98 -2.57 -19.85
CA GLY A 106 17.62 -3.38 -18.81
C GLY A 106 17.22 -3.03 -17.37
N GLU A 107 16.35 -2.05 -17.15
CA GLU A 107 15.81 -1.72 -15.82
C GLU A 107 14.70 -2.71 -15.44
N VAL A 108 14.71 -3.18 -14.18
CA VAL A 108 13.65 -4.04 -13.66
C VAL A 108 12.40 -3.19 -13.40
N VAL A 109 11.31 -3.49 -14.13
CA VAL A 109 10.02 -2.84 -13.90
C VAL A 109 9.39 -3.43 -12.65
N ARG A 110 9.30 -2.63 -11.59
CA ARG A 110 8.50 -2.96 -10.40
C ARG A 110 7.03 -2.65 -10.66
N TYR A 111 6.15 -3.19 -9.85
CA TYR A 111 4.69 -3.03 -9.92
C TYR A 111 4.04 -3.74 -11.13
N SER A 112 4.58 -4.88 -11.53
CA SER A 112 4.02 -5.68 -12.62
C SER A 112 2.64 -6.25 -12.30
N THR A 113 2.41 -6.57 -11.03
CA THR A 113 1.17 -7.17 -10.54
C THR A 113 0.62 -6.36 -9.37
N ARG A 114 -0.62 -5.87 -9.51
CA ARG A 114 -1.33 -5.21 -8.41
C ARG A 114 -1.94 -6.28 -7.48
N PRO A 115 -1.82 -6.15 -6.15
CA PRO A 115 -2.62 -6.94 -5.22
C PRO A 115 -4.12 -6.80 -5.51
N LYS A 116 -4.87 -7.87 -5.35
CA LYS A 116 -6.34 -7.83 -5.46
C LYS A 116 -6.98 -7.32 -4.18
N THR A 117 -6.26 -7.43 -3.07
CA THR A 117 -6.66 -6.82 -1.80
C THR A 117 -6.48 -5.30 -1.85
N PRO A 118 -7.37 -4.52 -1.19
CA PRO A 118 -7.22 -3.07 -1.08
C PRO A 118 -5.91 -2.69 -0.39
N LEU A 119 -5.21 -1.68 -0.90
CA LEU A 119 -3.94 -1.22 -0.31
C LEU A 119 -4.12 -0.49 1.03
N ASN A 120 -5.31 0.05 1.28
CA ASN A 120 -5.59 0.91 2.44
C ASN A 120 -6.61 0.32 3.41
N ASP A 121 -7.06 -0.91 3.18
CA ASP A 121 -8.11 -1.52 3.99
C ASP A 121 -7.78 -2.97 4.36
N ALA A 122 -8.39 -3.46 5.44
CA ALA A 122 -8.23 -4.85 5.85
C ALA A 122 -9.04 -5.78 4.95
N SER A 123 -8.45 -6.88 4.53
CA SER A 123 -9.12 -7.88 3.70
C SER A 123 -8.99 -9.27 4.32
N LEU A 124 -10.04 -10.07 4.25
CA LEU A 124 -10.04 -11.46 4.66
C LEU A 124 -9.77 -12.36 3.46
N LEU A 125 -8.65 -13.08 3.49
CA LEU A 125 -8.32 -14.08 2.48
C LEU A 125 -8.76 -15.46 2.97
N THR A 126 -9.71 -16.06 2.28
CA THR A 126 -10.28 -17.37 2.66
C THR A 126 -9.63 -18.53 1.92
N ASN A 127 -8.84 -18.25 0.86
CA ASN A 127 -8.33 -19.26 -0.10
C ASN A 127 -9.46 -20.11 -0.74
N ALA A 128 -10.69 -19.58 -0.81
CA ALA A 128 -11.80 -20.28 -1.45
C ALA A 128 -11.60 -20.38 -2.97
N HIS A 129 -12.33 -21.31 -3.60
CA HIS A 129 -12.26 -21.48 -5.05
C HIS A 129 -12.77 -20.20 -5.76
N GLY A 130 -11.94 -19.65 -6.63
CA GLY A 130 -12.23 -18.39 -7.34
C GLY A 130 -11.72 -17.12 -6.61
N GLU A 131 -11.25 -17.24 -5.38
CA GLU A 131 -10.64 -16.15 -4.64
C GLU A 131 -9.10 -16.16 -4.74
N PRO A 132 -8.44 -15.01 -4.52
CA PRO A 132 -7.00 -14.95 -4.47
C PRO A 132 -6.46 -15.82 -3.34
N SER A 133 -5.38 -16.56 -3.60
CA SER A 133 -4.69 -17.28 -2.54
C SER A 133 -3.83 -16.33 -1.71
N LEU A 134 -3.63 -16.63 -0.43
CA LEU A 134 -2.69 -15.87 0.42
C LEU A 134 -1.30 -15.77 -0.24
N ALA A 135 -0.82 -16.85 -0.88
CA ALA A 135 0.48 -16.83 -1.53
C ALA A 135 0.53 -15.89 -2.74
N SER A 136 -0.56 -15.80 -3.54
CA SER A 136 -0.62 -14.87 -4.68
C SER A 136 -0.66 -13.41 -4.23
N GLU A 137 -1.42 -13.12 -3.17
CA GLU A 137 -1.50 -11.77 -2.62
C GLU A 137 -0.17 -11.34 -1.99
N LEU A 138 0.45 -12.18 -1.15
CA LEU A 138 1.76 -11.88 -0.57
C LEU A 138 2.83 -11.61 -1.63
N LYS A 139 2.81 -12.36 -2.75
CA LYS A 139 3.71 -12.09 -3.88
C LYS A 139 3.48 -10.70 -4.47
N ALA A 140 2.24 -10.37 -4.76
CA ALA A 140 1.88 -9.08 -5.35
C ALA A 140 2.20 -7.91 -4.40
N GLU A 141 1.95 -8.09 -3.08
CA GLU A 141 2.31 -7.12 -2.05
C GLU A 141 3.83 -6.89 -1.98
N ILE A 142 4.63 -7.96 -1.95
CA ILE A 142 6.10 -7.85 -1.93
C ILE A 142 6.62 -7.18 -3.21
N ASP A 143 6.06 -7.52 -4.37
CA ASP A 143 6.46 -6.93 -5.66
C ASP A 143 6.23 -5.41 -5.70
N SER A 144 5.24 -4.91 -4.98
CA SER A 144 4.88 -3.48 -4.95
C SER A 144 5.35 -2.75 -3.69
N ALA A 145 5.92 -3.44 -2.70
CA ALA A 145 6.29 -2.86 -1.42
C ALA A 145 7.50 -1.92 -1.51
N ASP A 146 7.45 -0.81 -0.77
CA ASP A 146 8.62 0.06 -0.51
C ASP A 146 9.45 -0.46 0.67
N THR A 147 8.85 -1.26 1.54
CA THR A 147 9.49 -1.94 2.67
C THR A 147 8.74 -3.24 2.96
N VAL A 148 9.48 -4.31 3.27
CA VAL A 148 8.90 -5.60 3.64
C VAL A 148 9.19 -5.88 5.10
N ASP A 149 8.14 -5.92 5.93
CA ASP A 149 8.22 -6.23 7.35
C ASP A 149 7.48 -7.54 7.63
N LEU A 150 8.23 -8.57 8.04
CA LEU A 150 7.68 -9.87 8.37
C LEU A 150 7.77 -10.11 9.89
N LEU A 151 6.62 -10.21 10.52
CA LEU A 151 6.49 -10.63 11.92
C LEU A 151 5.87 -12.03 11.96
N CYS A 152 6.69 -13.04 12.19
CA CYS A 152 6.28 -14.44 12.13
C CYS A 152 6.71 -15.19 13.38
N ALA A 153 5.83 -16.01 13.96
CA ALA A 153 6.22 -16.90 15.06
C ALA A 153 7.25 -17.92 14.59
N PHE A 154 7.09 -18.44 13.37
CA PHE A 154 7.98 -19.44 12.78
C PHE A 154 8.31 -19.10 11.35
N VAL A 155 9.56 -19.36 10.95
CA VAL A 155 10.01 -19.22 9.57
C VAL A 155 10.59 -20.56 9.12
N MET A 156 9.93 -21.17 8.15
CA MET A 156 10.33 -22.45 7.57
C MET A 156 10.70 -22.23 6.09
N TRP A 157 11.77 -22.87 5.63
CA TRP A 157 12.22 -22.75 4.25
C TRP A 157 11.15 -23.13 3.23
N ARG A 158 10.36 -24.17 3.53
CA ARG A 158 9.26 -24.60 2.67
C ARG A 158 8.24 -23.47 2.39
N GLY A 159 7.93 -22.65 3.40
CA GLY A 159 7.04 -21.49 3.24
C GLY A 159 7.74 -20.33 2.54
N LEU A 160 8.95 -19.99 2.98
CA LEU A 160 9.74 -18.89 2.44
C LEU A 160 10.03 -19.08 0.93
N ARG A 161 10.27 -20.31 0.50
CA ARG A 161 10.52 -20.65 -0.91
C ARG A 161 9.38 -20.24 -1.84
N LEU A 162 8.15 -20.17 -1.36
CA LEU A 162 7.02 -19.69 -2.16
C LEU A 162 7.13 -18.20 -2.49
N LEU A 163 7.87 -17.46 -1.69
CA LEU A 163 8.09 -16.01 -1.82
C LEU A 163 9.51 -15.68 -2.32
N GLU A 164 10.28 -16.68 -2.71
CA GLU A 164 11.70 -16.52 -3.08
C GLU A 164 11.88 -15.50 -4.20
N GLU A 165 11.11 -15.60 -5.27
CA GLU A 165 11.22 -14.74 -6.44
C GLU A 165 10.88 -13.28 -6.12
N PRO A 166 9.71 -12.94 -5.52
CA PRO A 166 9.41 -11.56 -5.16
C PRO A 166 10.38 -10.98 -4.12
N LEU A 167 10.86 -11.76 -3.15
CA LEU A 167 11.88 -11.30 -2.19
C LEU A 167 13.21 -11.01 -2.88
N ARG A 168 13.62 -11.83 -3.85
CA ARG A 168 14.84 -11.59 -4.64
C ARG A 168 14.72 -10.33 -5.48
N THR A 169 13.59 -10.12 -6.14
CA THR A 169 13.31 -8.92 -6.92
C THR A 169 13.30 -7.67 -6.04
N ALA A 170 12.65 -7.73 -4.88
CA ALA A 170 12.64 -6.64 -3.91
C ALA A 170 14.05 -6.31 -3.41
N ALA A 171 14.84 -7.32 -3.02
CA ALA A 171 16.22 -7.16 -2.58
C ALA A 171 17.10 -6.53 -3.67
N ALA A 172 16.99 -7.02 -4.91
CA ALA A 172 17.73 -6.47 -6.06
C ALA A 172 17.37 -5.01 -6.36
N ALA A 173 16.14 -4.60 -6.05
CA ALA A 173 15.69 -3.22 -6.15
C ALA A 173 16.05 -2.35 -4.93
N GLY A 174 16.74 -2.90 -3.93
CA GLY A 174 17.15 -2.18 -2.71
C GLY A 174 16.02 -1.96 -1.71
N VAL A 175 14.92 -2.73 -1.79
CA VAL A 175 13.82 -2.66 -0.81
C VAL A 175 14.29 -3.21 0.52
N PRO A 176 14.15 -2.45 1.62
CA PRO A 176 14.47 -2.96 2.95
C PRO A 176 13.58 -4.15 3.32
N ILE A 177 14.19 -5.24 3.75
CA ILE A 177 13.48 -6.43 4.23
C ILE A 177 13.87 -6.64 5.69
N ARG A 178 12.88 -6.64 6.59
CA ARG A 178 13.06 -6.86 8.03
C ARG A 178 12.23 -8.03 8.49
N VAL A 179 12.81 -8.89 9.31
CA VAL A 179 12.13 -10.09 9.82
C VAL A 179 12.30 -10.18 11.33
N ILE A 180 11.20 -10.34 12.03
CA ILE A 180 11.19 -10.69 13.45
C ILE A 180 10.53 -12.05 13.61
N THR A 181 11.25 -12.98 14.23
CA THR A 181 10.75 -14.33 14.50
C THR A 181 11.17 -14.81 15.89
N THR A 182 10.72 -15.99 16.28
CA THR A 182 11.04 -16.58 17.58
C THR A 182 11.65 -17.98 17.44
N THR A 183 12.27 -18.46 18.50
CA THR A 183 12.71 -19.86 18.62
C THR A 183 11.68 -20.73 19.33
N TYR A 184 10.47 -20.23 19.59
CA TYR A 184 9.42 -20.94 20.30
C TYR A 184 9.14 -22.30 19.65
N ILE A 185 9.09 -23.34 20.44
CA ILE A 185 8.91 -24.77 20.05
C ILE A 185 9.85 -25.29 18.94
N GLY A 186 10.95 -24.59 18.63
CA GLY A 186 11.87 -25.02 17.58
C GLY A 186 11.31 -24.96 16.16
N GLY A 187 10.23 -24.17 15.93
CA GLY A 187 9.55 -24.11 14.63
C GLY A 187 10.27 -23.25 13.57
N THR A 188 11.30 -22.50 13.97
CA THR A 188 12.08 -21.70 13.03
C THR A 188 13.31 -22.46 12.54
N GLU A 189 13.44 -22.61 11.23
CA GLU A 189 14.56 -23.31 10.61
C GLU A 189 15.76 -22.37 10.42
N ARG A 190 16.94 -22.82 10.85
CA ARG A 190 18.18 -22.06 10.66
C ARG A 190 18.46 -21.78 9.18
N GLU A 191 18.21 -22.76 8.31
CA GLU A 191 18.40 -22.58 6.86
C GLU A 191 17.56 -21.41 6.31
N ALA A 192 16.33 -21.28 6.75
CA ALA A 192 15.45 -20.20 6.33
C ALA A 192 16.02 -18.82 6.74
N LEU A 193 16.54 -18.72 7.97
CA LEU A 193 17.16 -17.47 8.46
C LEU A 193 18.46 -17.16 7.72
N ASP A 194 19.32 -18.17 7.51
CA ASP A 194 20.57 -18.01 6.76
C ASP A 194 20.29 -17.48 5.33
N ARG A 195 19.25 -17.99 4.66
CA ARG A 195 18.85 -17.52 3.33
C ARG A 195 18.26 -16.11 3.34
N LEU A 196 17.42 -15.78 4.32
CA LEU A 196 16.90 -14.42 4.47
C LEU A 196 18.03 -13.39 4.52
N VAL A 197 19.07 -13.67 5.29
CA VAL A 197 20.21 -12.77 5.42
C VAL A 197 21.11 -12.77 4.16
N ARG A 198 21.47 -13.96 3.65
CA ARG A 198 22.48 -14.07 2.58
C ARG A 198 21.92 -13.80 1.20
N ASP A 199 20.70 -14.32 0.91
CA ASP A 199 20.15 -14.29 -0.43
C ASP A 199 19.28 -13.04 -0.67
N PHE A 200 18.69 -12.47 0.41
CA PHE A 200 17.78 -11.32 0.32
C PHE A 200 18.25 -10.08 1.11
N GLY A 201 19.39 -10.16 1.83
CA GLY A 201 19.93 -9.02 2.58
C GLY A 201 19.03 -8.57 3.74
N ALA A 202 18.18 -9.43 4.27
CA ALA A 202 17.21 -9.08 5.30
C ALA A 202 17.87 -8.80 6.67
N ASP A 203 17.37 -7.78 7.39
CA ASP A 203 17.64 -7.58 8.83
C ASP A 203 16.77 -8.56 9.62
N VAL A 204 17.37 -9.63 10.10
CA VAL A 204 16.67 -10.70 10.82
C VAL A 204 16.93 -10.59 12.32
N ARG A 205 15.86 -10.47 13.10
CA ARG A 205 15.89 -10.46 14.57
C ARG A 205 15.16 -11.67 15.12
N VAL A 206 15.85 -12.41 15.96
CA VAL A 206 15.30 -13.62 16.58
C VAL A 206 15.07 -13.36 18.06
N GLN A 207 13.83 -13.49 18.50
CA GLN A 207 13.51 -13.44 19.91
C GLN A 207 13.71 -14.81 20.54
N TYR A 208 14.68 -14.90 21.43
CA TYR A 208 14.91 -16.05 22.26
C TYR A 208 14.08 -15.90 23.54
N ASN A 209 12.81 -16.27 23.48
CA ASN A 209 12.00 -16.25 24.69
C ASN A 209 12.02 -17.64 25.33
N ALA A 210 12.76 -17.76 26.42
CA ALA A 210 12.73 -18.91 27.31
C ALA A 210 11.67 -18.76 28.40
N ALA A 211 10.60 -17.98 28.17
CA ALA A 211 9.52 -17.89 29.15
C ALA A 211 8.90 -19.27 29.33
N ARG A 212 9.07 -19.79 30.52
CA ARG A 212 8.53 -21.06 31.04
C ARG A 212 7.06 -20.88 31.38
#